data_5c4d8d240c81338bfa861dbec2af00e3
#
_entry.id   5c4d8d240c81338bfa861dbec2af00e3
#
_cell.length_a   1.000
_cell.length_b   1.000
_cell.length_c   1.000
_cell.angle_alpha   90.00
_cell.angle_beta   90.00
_cell.angle_gamma   90.00
#
_symmetry.space_group_name_H-M   'P 1'
#
loop_
_entity.id
_entity.type
_entity.pdbx_description
1 polymer ?
#
loop_
_entity_poly.entity_id
_entity_poly.type
_entity_poly.pdbx_seq_one_letter_code
_entity_poly.pdbx_strand_id
1 'polypeptide(L)'
;MIKILTRDYLETYTYLESEIKRIRRRIKHYEDNPVQQVCGVVKGSMQQFPFTECHFVVSGATVKSTEERDKTIRQLLIDLKGNEQLFEDMKLDIEQYLESFPPEYLQDKQLLIMKYVERMSDYDIAAELDCDRSTVSKRIDRIIERINSQ
;
A
#
# COMPACT_ATOMS: atom_id res chain seq x y z
N MET A 1 12.08 2.24 27.56
CA MET A 1 12.65 2.62 26.24
C MET A 1 12.13 1.65 25.19
N ILE A 2 11.43 2.15 24.22
CA ILE A 2 10.91 1.31 23.13
C ILE A 2 12.09 0.92 22.23
N LYS A 3 12.33 -0.38 22.08
CA LYS A 3 13.35 -0.85 21.12
C LYS A 3 12.78 -0.73 19.70
N ILE A 4 13.14 0.32 19.02
CA ILE A 4 12.61 0.65 17.69
C ILE A 4 13.04 -0.35 16.62
N LEU A 5 14.26 -0.89 16.73
CA LEU A 5 14.79 -1.85 15.76
C LEU A 5 14.57 -3.32 16.18
N THR A 6 13.43 -3.63 16.75
CA THR A 6 13.05 -5.04 16.91
C THR A 6 12.63 -5.61 15.55
N ARG A 7 12.82 -6.92 15.37
CA ARG A 7 12.40 -7.60 14.14
C ARG A 7 10.89 -7.40 13.89
N ASP A 8 10.07 -7.53 14.92
CA ASP A 8 8.62 -7.33 14.84
C ASP A 8 8.25 -5.91 14.40
N TYR A 9 8.95 -4.89 14.90
CA TYR A 9 8.73 -3.50 14.52
C TYR A 9 9.05 -3.26 13.04
N LEU A 10 10.18 -3.79 12.58
CA LEU A 10 10.60 -3.65 11.18
C LEU A 10 9.71 -4.46 10.22
N GLU A 11 9.23 -5.62 10.64
CA GLU A 11 8.24 -6.38 9.88
C GLU A 11 6.93 -5.60 9.75
N THR A 12 6.43 -5.04 10.85
CA THR A 12 5.23 -4.20 10.85
C THR A 12 5.39 -3.01 9.91
N TYR A 13 6.54 -2.34 9.96
CA TYR A 13 6.86 -1.24 9.05
C TYR A 13 6.85 -1.65 7.58
N THR A 14 7.42 -2.80 7.26
CA THR A 14 7.44 -3.34 5.91
C THR A 14 6.04 -3.74 5.42
N TYR A 15 5.24 -4.39 6.27
CA TYR A 15 3.86 -4.74 5.97
C TYR A 15 2.99 -3.50 5.76
N LEU A 16 3.21 -2.46 6.54
CA LEU A 16 2.48 -1.20 6.42
C LEU A 16 2.72 -0.56 5.04
N GLU A 17 3.95 -0.57 4.54
CA GLU A 17 4.25 -0.12 3.19
C GLU A 17 3.52 -0.94 2.13
N SER A 18 3.52 -2.26 2.27
CA SER A 18 2.80 -3.16 1.36
C SER A 18 1.28 -2.90 1.39
N GLU A 19 0.73 -2.65 2.56
CA GLU A 19 -0.69 -2.34 2.74
C GLU A 19 -1.06 -1.01 2.08
N ILE A 20 -0.23 0.01 2.22
CA ILE A 20 -0.41 1.29 1.55
C ILE A 20 -0.45 1.11 0.02
N LYS A 21 0.49 0.35 -0.52
CA LYS A 21 0.52 0.03 -1.96
C LYS A 21 -0.73 -0.72 -2.41
N ARG A 22 -1.21 -1.67 -1.59
CA ARG A 22 -2.44 -2.43 -1.86
C ARG A 22 -3.66 -1.53 -1.89
N ILE A 23 -3.81 -0.65 -0.92
CA ILE A 23 -4.93 0.29 -0.84
C ILE A 23 -4.91 1.25 -2.04
N ARG A 24 -3.75 1.80 -2.38
CA ARG A 24 -3.60 2.67 -3.57
C ARG A 24 -4.02 1.98 -4.86
N ARG A 25 -3.63 0.71 -5.04
CA ARG A 25 -4.05 -0.08 -6.21
C ARG A 25 -5.56 -0.29 -6.26
N ARG A 26 -6.20 -0.52 -5.11
CA ARG A 26 -7.66 -0.67 -5.05
C ARG A 26 -8.38 0.62 -5.38
N ILE A 27 -7.92 1.74 -4.85
CA ILE A 27 -8.48 3.06 -5.17
C ILE A 27 -8.35 3.34 -6.67
N LYS A 28 -7.18 3.09 -7.23
CA LYS A 28 -6.93 3.25 -8.67
C LYS A 28 -7.85 2.36 -9.51
N HIS A 29 -8.08 1.12 -9.07
CA HIS A 29 -9.01 0.23 -9.74
C HIS A 29 -10.42 0.84 -9.84
N TYR A 30 -10.91 1.45 -8.77
CA TYR A 30 -12.21 2.12 -8.77
C TYR A 30 -12.23 3.39 -9.63
N GLU A 31 -11.12 4.13 -9.67
CA GLU A 31 -10.99 5.31 -10.54
C GLU A 31 -10.98 4.94 -12.02
N ASP A 32 -10.27 3.86 -12.37
CA ASP A 32 -10.14 3.39 -13.74
C ASP A 32 -11.40 2.66 -14.24
N ASN A 33 -12.23 2.19 -13.33
CA ASN A 33 -13.48 1.47 -13.62
C ASN A 33 -14.67 2.17 -12.98
N PRO A 34 -15.08 3.34 -13.50
CA PRO A 34 -16.23 4.06 -12.95
C PRO A 34 -17.52 3.27 -13.12
N VAL A 35 -18.53 3.56 -12.30
CA VAL A 35 -19.84 2.92 -12.42
C VAL A 35 -20.43 3.24 -13.80
N GLN A 36 -20.56 2.22 -14.60
CA GLN A 36 -21.24 2.35 -15.89
C GLN A 36 -22.74 2.31 -15.66
N GLN A 37 -23.44 3.19 -16.35
CA GLN A 37 -24.89 3.08 -16.43
C GLN A 37 -25.24 1.74 -17.09
N VAL A 38 -26.09 0.96 -16.41
CA VAL A 38 -26.58 -0.28 -16.96
C VAL A 38 -27.65 0.08 -18.00
N CYS A 39 -27.31 -0.15 -19.28
CA CYS A 39 -28.25 0.00 -20.38
C CYS A 39 -28.76 -1.38 -20.75
N GLY A 40 -30.06 -1.59 -20.62
CA GLY A 40 -30.72 -2.81 -21.06
C GLY A 40 -31.82 -2.50 -22.07
N VAL A 41 -32.07 -3.47 -22.96
CA VAL A 41 -33.19 -3.41 -23.89
C VAL A 41 -34.27 -4.33 -23.37
N VAL A 42 -35.44 -3.76 -23.10
CA VAL A 42 -36.60 -4.52 -22.62
C VAL A 42 -37.59 -4.66 -23.79
N LYS A 43 -38.03 -5.89 -24.02
CA LYS A 43 -39.10 -6.18 -24.98
C LYS A 43 -40.45 -5.94 -24.30
N GLY A 44 -41.27 -5.17 -24.95
CA GLY A 44 -42.64 -4.93 -24.49
C GLY A 44 -43.62 -4.90 -25.66
N SER A 45 -44.86 -5.12 -25.37
CA SER A 45 -45.97 -5.00 -26.37
C SER A 45 -46.53 -3.60 -26.37
N MET A 46 -46.87 -3.07 -27.53
CA MET A 46 -47.63 -1.82 -27.61
C MET A 46 -49.01 -1.98 -27.02
N GLN A 47 -49.47 -0.97 -26.31
CA GLN A 47 -50.80 -1.00 -25.65
C GLN A 47 -51.97 -0.78 -26.62
N GLN A 48 -51.68 -0.37 -27.86
CA GLN A 48 -52.69 -0.11 -28.88
C GLN A 48 -52.50 -1.01 -30.10
N PHE A 49 -53.59 -1.32 -30.77
CA PHE A 49 -53.56 -2.12 -32.01
C PHE A 49 -52.86 -1.36 -33.15
N PRO A 50 -51.98 -2.01 -33.94
CA PRO A 50 -51.55 -3.40 -33.85
C PRO A 50 -50.53 -3.60 -32.69
N PHE A 51 -50.72 -4.66 -31.88
CA PHE A 51 -49.83 -5.01 -30.80
C PHE A 51 -48.52 -5.57 -31.34
N THR A 52 -47.56 -4.69 -31.61
CA THR A 52 -46.24 -5.06 -32.06
C THR A 52 -45.22 -5.03 -30.89
N GLU A 53 -44.26 -5.89 -30.93
CA GLU A 53 -43.17 -5.84 -29.95
C GLU A 53 -42.35 -4.57 -30.11
N CYS A 54 -42.18 -3.85 -29.02
CA CYS A 54 -41.31 -2.68 -28.94
C CYS A 54 -40.10 -3.00 -28.06
N HIS A 55 -38.97 -2.40 -28.40
CA HIS A 55 -37.73 -2.49 -27.63
C HIS A 55 -37.52 -1.15 -26.95
N PHE A 56 -37.52 -1.20 -25.63
CA PHE A 56 -37.25 -0.02 -24.78
C PHE A 56 -35.84 -0.10 -24.27
N VAL A 57 -35.08 0.97 -24.39
CA VAL A 57 -33.77 1.08 -23.77
C VAL A 57 -33.95 1.59 -22.34
N VAL A 58 -33.58 0.77 -21.37
CA VAL A 58 -33.59 1.15 -19.96
C VAL A 58 -32.16 1.44 -19.55
N SER A 59 -31.90 2.65 -19.10
CA SER A 59 -30.60 3.06 -18.59
C SER A 59 -30.71 3.51 -17.13
N GLY A 60 -29.78 3.07 -16.29
CA GLY A 60 -29.72 3.47 -14.91
C GLY A 60 -28.63 2.71 -14.17
N ALA A 61 -28.06 3.34 -13.16
CA ALA A 61 -27.19 2.65 -12.20
C ALA A 61 -28.06 2.12 -11.06
N THR A 62 -27.77 0.92 -10.58
CA THR A 62 -28.36 0.45 -9.33
C THR A 62 -27.86 1.31 -8.18
N VAL A 63 -28.74 2.08 -7.55
CA VAL A 63 -28.40 2.99 -6.45
C VAL A 63 -27.61 2.28 -5.35
N LYS A 64 -28.00 1.05 -5.04
CA LYS A 64 -27.34 0.22 -4.03
C LYS A 64 -25.87 -0.03 -4.32
N SER A 65 -25.52 -0.41 -5.54
CA SER A 65 -24.13 -0.68 -5.92
C SER A 65 -23.28 0.60 -5.96
N THR A 66 -23.88 1.74 -6.30
CA THR A 66 -23.21 3.04 -6.27
C THR A 66 -22.92 3.48 -4.84
N GLU A 67 -23.90 3.36 -3.94
CA GLU A 67 -23.72 3.70 -2.52
C GLU A 67 -22.69 2.82 -1.83
N GLU A 68 -22.73 1.51 -2.06
CA GLU A 68 -21.76 0.57 -1.51
C GLU A 68 -20.35 0.87 -2.01
N ARG A 69 -20.22 1.18 -3.29
CA ARG A 69 -18.96 1.55 -3.90
C ARG A 69 -18.39 2.83 -3.30
N ASP A 70 -19.19 3.89 -3.20
CA ASP A 70 -18.77 5.17 -2.62
C ASP A 70 -18.36 5.03 -1.16
N LYS A 71 -19.09 4.21 -0.41
CA LYS A 71 -18.74 3.87 0.97
C LYS A 71 -17.39 3.16 1.05
N THR A 72 -17.15 2.20 0.16
CA THR A 72 -15.88 1.46 0.09
C THR A 72 -14.73 2.39 -0.25
N ILE A 73 -14.90 3.28 -1.23
CA ILE A 73 -13.87 4.25 -1.62
C ILE A 73 -13.55 5.19 -0.45
N ARG A 74 -14.57 5.72 0.22
CA ARG A 74 -14.35 6.59 1.39
C ARG A 74 -13.59 5.89 2.49
N GLN A 75 -13.93 4.62 2.79
CA GLN A 75 -13.22 3.83 3.79
C GLN A 75 -11.77 3.58 3.38
N LEU A 76 -11.52 3.26 2.12
CA LEU A 76 -10.16 3.07 1.60
C LEU A 76 -9.32 4.36 1.71
N LEU A 77 -9.91 5.52 1.46
CA LEU A 77 -9.22 6.81 1.60
C LEU A 77 -8.87 7.13 3.06
N ILE A 78 -9.77 6.82 3.98
CA ILE A 78 -9.53 6.98 5.43
C ILE A 78 -8.40 6.04 5.86
N ASP A 79 -8.47 4.78 5.49
CA ASP A 79 -7.45 3.78 5.83
C ASP A 79 -6.10 4.15 5.22
N LEU A 80 -6.08 4.62 3.98
CA LEU A 80 -4.86 5.06 3.31
C LEU A 80 -4.20 6.20 4.07
N LYS A 81 -4.95 7.23 4.43
CA LYS A 81 -4.43 8.38 5.16
C LYS A 81 -3.87 7.99 6.53
N GLY A 82 -4.60 7.14 7.26
CA GLY A 82 -4.15 6.64 8.56
C GLY A 82 -2.88 5.82 8.46
N ASN A 83 -2.79 4.94 7.47
CA ASN A 83 -1.62 4.09 7.24
C ASN A 83 -0.42 4.90 6.76
N GLU A 84 -0.62 5.87 5.89
CA GLU A 84 0.46 6.77 5.43
C GLU A 84 1.04 7.58 6.59
N GLN A 85 0.19 8.11 7.45
CA GLN A 85 0.64 8.86 8.64
C GLN A 85 1.43 7.97 9.58
N LEU A 86 0.91 6.78 9.89
CA LEU A 86 1.61 5.81 10.73
C LEU A 86 2.96 5.40 10.14
N PHE A 87 3.01 5.18 8.84
CA PHE A 87 4.25 4.85 8.13
C PHE A 87 5.29 5.96 8.24
N GLU A 88 4.90 7.21 8.03
CA GLU A 88 5.80 8.36 8.17
C GLU A 88 6.28 8.55 9.61
N ASP A 89 5.41 8.34 10.59
CA ASP A 89 5.79 8.40 12.01
C ASP A 89 6.81 7.30 12.35
N MET A 90 6.59 6.08 11.90
CA MET A 90 7.53 4.97 12.10
C MET A 90 8.86 5.22 11.39
N LYS A 91 8.81 5.75 10.17
CA LYS A 91 10.01 6.12 9.41
C LYS A 91 10.84 7.18 10.14
N LEU A 92 10.18 8.19 10.67
CA LEU A 92 10.85 9.24 11.45
C LEU A 92 11.49 8.67 12.72
N ASP A 93 10.80 7.78 13.42
CA ASP A 93 11.33 7.13 14.62
C ASP A 93 12.57 6.29 14.30
N ILE A 94 12.54 5.54 13.20
CA ILE A 94 13.69 4.77 12.72
C ILE A 94 14.86 5.70 12.38
N GLU A 95 14.60 6.77 11.67
CA GLU A 95 15.59 7.75 11.25
C GLU A 95 16.27 8.40 12.46
N GLN A 96 15.49 8.85 13.44
CA GLN A 96 16.01 9.42 14.68
C GLN A 96 16.85 8.43 15.48
N TYR A 97 16.40 7.19 15.55
CA TYR A 97 17.15 6.12 16.23
C TYR A 97 18.51 5.88 15.55
N LEU A 98 18.52 5.84 14.22
CA LEU A 98 19.75 5.64 13.45
C LEU A 98 20.72 6.83 13.59
N GLU A 99 20.21 8.05 13.69
CA GLU A 99 21.04 9.23 13.95
C GLU A 99 21.72 9.19 15.32
N SER A 100 21.20 8.42 16.26
CA SER A 100 21.81 8.22 17.58
C SER A 100 22.99 7.23 17.57
N PHE A 101 23.27 6.57 16.46
CA PHE A 101 24.35 5.60 16.37
C PHE A 101 25.72 6.27 16.51
N PRO A 102 26.66 5.66 17.27
CA PRO A 102 28.04 6.17 17.37
C PRO A 102 28.75 6.09 16.00
N PRO A 103 29.76 6.94 15.78
CA PRO A 103 30.52 6.93 14.52
C PRO A 103 31.17 5.59 14.17
N GLU A 104 31.39 4.74 15.16
CA GLU A 104 31.96 3.38 14.97
C GLU A 104 31.06 2.48 14.13
N TYR A 105 29.74 2.76 14.12
CA TYR A 105 28.73 1.99 13.40
C TYR A 105 28.23 2.69 12.14
N LEU A 106 29.04 3.58 11.56
CA LEU A 106 28.63 4.37 10.40
C LEU A 106 28.20 3.49 9.21
N GLN A 107 28.92 2.40 8.96
CA GLN A 107 28.59 1.47 7.86
C GLN A 107 27.24 0.78 8.09
N ASP A 108 27.00 0.34 9.32
CA ASP A 108 25.74 -0.27 9.72
C ASP A 108 24.57 0.72 9.61
N LYS A 109 24.81 1.95 10.08
CA LYS A 109 23.85 3.06 9.96
C LYS A 109 23.46 3.31 8.50
N GLN A 110 24.46 3.43 7.62
CA GLN A 110 24.22 3.67 6.19
C GLN A 110 23.41 2.54 5.56
N LEU A 111 23.74 1.29 5.89
CA LEU A 111 23.03 0.13 5.36
C LEU A 111 21.57 0.11 5.79
N LEU A 112 21.30 0.40 7.06
CA LEU A 112 19.94 0.46 7.58
C LEU A 112 19.15 1.65 7.01
N ILE A 113 19.78 2.80 6.80
CA ILE A 113 19.16 3.95 6.16
C ILE A 113 18.76 3.60 4.72
N MET A 114 19.65 3.01 3.94
CA MET A 114 19.35 2.58 2.56
C MET A 114 18.17 1.60 2.52
N LYS A 115 18.14 0.65 3.46
CA LYS A 115 17.11 -0.38 3.48
C LYS A 115 15.74 0.13 3.96
N TYR A 116 15.70 0.86 5.05
CA TYR A 116 14.44 1.20 5.74
C TYR A 116 13.98 2.63 5.53
N VAL A 117 14.86 3.59 5.40
CA VAL A 117 14.52 5.00 5.19
C VAL A 117 14.39 5.30 3.70
N GLU A 118 15.40 4.98 2.91
CA GLU A 118 15.42 5.21 1.46
C GLU A 118 14.65 4.13 0.69
N ARG A 119 14.32 3.03 1.33
CA ARG A 119 13.53 1.92 0.76
C ARG A 119 14.14 1.32 -0.50
N MET A 120 15.47 1.24 -0.54
CA MET A 120 16.18 0.59 -1.64
C MET A 120 15.98 -0.93 -1.59
N SER A 121 15.93 -1.56 -2.75
CA SER A 121 15.93 -3.02 -2.83
C SER A 121 17.30 -3.59 -2.44
N ASP A 122 17.35 -4.85 -1.98
CA ASP A 122 18.60 -5.51 -1.67
C ASP A 122 19.57 -5.55 -2.88
N TYR A 123 18.99 -5.64 -4.08
CA TYR A 123 19.74 -5.59 -5.32
C TYR A 123 20.42 -4.23 -5.53
N ASP A 124 19.70 -3.14 -5.33
CA ASP A 124 20.24 -1.78 -5.48
C ASP A 124 21.29 -1.46 -4.42
N ILE A 125 21.06 -1.90 -3.18
CA ILE A 125 22.03 -1.75 -2.08
C ILE A 125 23.29 -2.53 -2.40
N ALA A 126 23.17 -3.75 -2.88
CA ALA A 126 24.30 -4.60 -3.26
C ALA A 126 25.12 -3.96 -4.39
N ALA A 127 24.48 -3.37 -5.39
CA ALA A 127 25.13 -2.65 -6.46
C ALA A 127 25.91 -1.43 -5.97
N GLU A 128 25.35 -0.68 -5.02
CA GLU A 128 25.99 0.51 -4.46
C GLU A 128 27.17 0.16 -3.55
N LEU A 129 27.07 -0.94 -2.80
CA LEU A 129 28.11 -1.39 -1.88
C LEU A 129 29.13 -2.38 -2.51
N ASP A 130 28.96 -2.69 -3.78
CA ASP A 130 29.83 -3.61 -4.52
C ASP A 130 29.91 -5.01 -3.88
N CYS A 131 28.78 -5.55 -3.48
CA CYS A 131 28.68 -6.88 -2.85
C CYS A 131 27.50 -7.68 -3.42
N ASP A 132 27.36 -8.92 -2.98
CA ASP A 132 26.25 -9.77 -3.38
C ASP A 132 24.96 -9.42 -2.60
N ARG A 133 23.83 -9.61 -3.24
CA ARG A 133 22.49 -9.43 -2.62
C ARG A 133 22.34 -10.25 -1.33
N SER A 134 22.80 -11.48 -1.32
CA SER A 134 22.76 -12.33 -0.13
C SER A 134 23.60 -11.79 1.02
N THR A 135 24.70 -11.11 0.70
CA THR A 135 25.56 -10.45 1.70
C THR A 135 24.84 -9.31 2.38
N VAL A 136 24.08 -8.51 1.63
CA VAL A 136 23.27 -7.41 2.18
C VAL A 136 22.26 -7.94 3.18
N SER A 137 21.49 -8.94 2.83
CA SER A 137 20.49 -9.56 3.70
C SER A 137 21.12 -10.12 4.98
N LYS A 138 22.22 -10.83 4.87
CA LYS A 138 22.93 -11.38 6.03
C LYS A 138 23.51 -10.30 6.96
N ARG A 139 24.02 -9.23 6.40
CA ARG A 139 24.53 -8.09 7.18
C ARG A 139 23.42 -7.41 7.96
N ILE A 140 22.29 -7.17 7.32
CA ILE A 140 21.12 -6.56 7.96
C ILE A 140 20.64 -7.44 9.14
N ASP A 141 20.51 -8.74 8.91
CA ASP A 141 20.11 -9.68 9.95
C ASP A 141 21.07 -9.68 11.15
N ARG A 142 22.37 -9.66 10.91
CA ARG A 142 23.38 -9.58 11.98
C ARG A 142 23.28 -8.28 12.76
N ILE A 143 23.07 -7.16 12.10
CA ILE A 143 22.92 -5.86 12.75
C ILE A 143 21.71 -5.86 13.68
N ILE A 144 20.58 -6.34 13.17
CA ILE A 144 19.33 -6.42 13.93
C ILE A 144 19.49 -7.36 15.13
N GLU A 145 20.09 -8.52 14.96
CA GLU A 145 20.34 -9.47 16.04
C GLU A 145 21.25 -8.86 17.12
N ARG A 146 22.31 -8.16 16.71
CA ARG A 146 23.21 -7.49 17.66
C ARG A 146 22.50 -6.41 18.46
N ILE A 147 21.66 -5.62 17.83
CA ILE A 147 20.88 -4.58 18.50
C ILE A 147 19.89 -5.20 19.47
N ASN A 148 19.24 -6.28 19.09
CA ASN A 148 18.24 -6.96 19.93
C ASN A 148 18.88 -7.73 21.11
N SER A 149 20.15 -8.09 21.02
CA SER A 149 20.87 -8.78 22.10
C SER A 149 21.42 -7.86 23.18
N GLN A 150 21.42 -6.57 22.96
CA GLN A 150 21.78 -5.54 23.94
C GLN A 150 20.53 -5.07 24.68
#